data_547ae2f340e64396acf92f585598da20
#
_entry.id   547ae2f340e64396acf92f585598da20
#
_cell.length_a   1.000
_cell.length_b   1.000
_cell.length_c   1.000
_cell.angle_alpha   90.00
_cell.angle_beta   90.00
_cell.angle_gamma   90.00
#
_symmetry.space_group_name_H-M   'P 1'
#
loop_
_entity.id
_entity.type
_entity.pdbx_description
1 polymer ?
#
loop_
_entity_poly.entity_id
_entity_poly.type
_entity_poly.pdbx_seq_one_letter_code
_entity_poly.pdbx_strand_id
1 'polypeptide(L)'
;MSTHFQVLHKVSVVAAILPPASAKPVIERLFASGERNAFVTNARGTLIRDQWMQRFLPLISPEKEILRFLVPDAQVDGVIRDIADAGGLRYPGAGAVYSVPCDDLYHTPDFPIWAGLDTDEPGTDATLSLRENLSAISCILQPEQTEAVSRAAVQAGAHGPVIFYCEGRGLRDRLGWLRITKKRTKEVVTLIVDNADADAIVEAIRIAGRLDMPGRGYLYRMPVQKGIVNLASRIGSRNYAADMQQVISAIDGLMGHTDWRRRNIVRLGSGGRAAGLGLEGEDTAEAAEAHTRLTFIAGEAHTQMLLDTALSAGAVGANIMSARFVEAESKVTMGRRLNRERSWVQTVMPSEQAGEILKVVMRKAEAEGISEACLFAQPVTRVLTYRAQAARSAAPGRTYRGIPVSHER
;
A
#
# COMPACT_ATOMS: atom_id res chain seq x y z
N MET A 1 27.50 23.92 -0.82
CA MET A 1 26.33 24.44 -0.10
C MET A 1 25.85 23.35 0.80
N SER A 2 25.68 23.58 2.09
CA SER A 2 25.15 22.55 3.01
C SER A 2 23.67 22.34 2.70
N THR A 3 23.30 21.15 2.28
CA THR A 3 21.91 20.78 2.00
C THR A 3 21.28 20.40 3.33
N HIS A 4 20.47 21.30 3.91
CA HIS A 4 19.74 20.99 5.14
C HIS A 4 18.29 20.65 4.82
N PHE A 5 17.76 19.62 5.47
CA PHE A 5 16.35 19.29 5.36
C PHE A 5 15.48 20.34 6.05
N GLN A 6 14.41 20.71 5.39
CA GLN A 6 13.31 21.50 5.95
C GLN A 6 12.22 20.55 6.41
N VAL A 7 11.45 20.92 7.42
CA VAL A 7 10.37 20.11 7.99
C VAL A 7 9.03 20.76 7.67
N LEU A 8 8.11 19.96 7.19
CA LEU A 8 6.69 20.31 7.03
C LEU A 8 5.84 19.43 7.93
N HIS A 9 4.97 20.06 8.69
CA HIS A 9 3.98 19.41 9.53
C HIS A 9 2.61 19.44 8.84
N LYS A 10 1.72 18.52 9.25
CA LYS A 10 0.35 18.44 8.74
C LYS A 10 0.30 18.28 7.21
N VAL A 11 0.96 17.27 6.73
CA VAL A 11 0.98 16.88 5.32
C VAL A 11 0.41 15.47 5.19
N SER A 12 -0.36 15.25 4.15
CA SER A 12 -0.89 13.94 3.76
C SER A 12 -0.41 13.52 2.39
N VAL A 13 -0.26 12.23 2.19
CA VAL A 13 -0.16 11.65 0.84
C VAL A 13 -1.57 11.43 0.31
N VAL A 14 -1.96 12.20 -0.69
CA VAL A 14 -3.19 11.94 -1.45
C VAL A 14 -2.84 11.00 -2.61
N ALA A 15 -3.47 9.84 -2.66
CA ALA A 15 -3.27 8.85 -3.70
C ALA A 15 -4.55 8.64 -4.52
N ALA A 16 -4.43 8.67 -5.84
CA ALA A 16 -5.54 8.40 -6.76
C ALA A 16 -5.22 7.20 -7.65
N ILE A 17 -6.18 6.29 -7.77
CA ILE A 17 -6.12 5.11 -8.63
C ILE A 17 -7.07 5.34 -9.79
N LEU A 18 -6.54 5.55 -10.99
CA LEU A 18 -7.31 6.01 -12.15
C LEU A 18 -7.00 5.19 -13.41
N PRO A 19 -7.91 5.16 -14.39
CA PRO A 19 -7.55 4.78 -15.77
C PRO A 19 -6.50 5.76 -16.32
N PRO A 20 -5.58 5.32 -17.20
CA PRO A 20 -4.55 6.22 -17.77
C PRO A 20 -5.10 7.44 -18.48
N ALA A 21 -6.28 7.30 -19.13
CA ALA A 21 -6.95 8.40 -19.80
C ALA A 21 -7.38 9.54 -18.86
N SER A 22 -7.67 9.24 -17.59
CA SER A 22 -8.07 10.22 -16.57
C SER A 22 -6.88 10.83 -15.83
N ALA A 23 -5.71 10.19 -15.85
CA ALA A 23 -4.56 10.62 -15.08
C ALA A 23 -4.01 12.00 -15.52
N LYS A 24 -3.89 12.23 -16.84
CA LYS A 24 -3.39 13.49 -17.37
C LYS A 24 -4.30 14.69 -17.02
N PRO A 25 -5.62 14.66 -17.25
CA PRO A 25 -6.53 15.74 -16.86
C PRO A 25 -6.44 16.07 -15.35
N VAL A 26 -6.33 15.03 -14.49
CA VAL A 26 -6.18 15.22 -13.05
C VAL A 26 -4.88 15.95 -12.70
N ILE A 27 -3.75 15.54 -13.28
CA ILE A 27 -2.46 16.21 -13.05
C ILE A 27 -2.52 17.67 -13.48
N GLU A 28 -3.08 17.95 -14.68
CA GLU A 28 -3.19 19.31 -15.22
C GLU A 28 -4.10 20.19 -14.34
N ARG A 29 -5.21 19.64 -13.82
CA ARG A 29 -6.11 20.33 -12.88
C ARG A 29 -5.39 20.70 -11.59
N LEU A 30 -4.68 19.75 -10.97
CA LEU A 30 -3.99 19.99 -9.72
C LEU A 30 -2.81 20.95 -9.87
N PHE A 31 -2.10 20.92 -11.00
CA PHE A 31 -1.05 21.89 -11.28
C PHE A 31 -1.61 23.31 -11.43
N ALA A 32 -2.80 23.45 -12.00
CA ALA A 32 -3.49 24.74 -12.04
C ALA A 32 -3.95 25.22 -10.65
N SER A 33 -4.19 24.28 -9.72
CA SER A 33 -4.55 24.58 -8.31
C SER A 33 -3.34 24.76 -7.38
N GLY A 34 -2.09 24.74 -7.90
CA GLY A 34 -0.87 25.02 -7.12
C GLY A 34 -0.04 23.79 -6.73
N GLU A 35 -0.47 22.56 -7.09
CA GLU A 35 0.40 21.38 -6.92
C GLU A 35 1.65 21.51 -7.80
N ARG A 36 2.81 21.11 -7.28
CA ARG A 36 4.09 21.26 -7.98
C ARG A 36 4.61 19.98 -8.60
N ASN A 37 4.15 18.84 -8.12
CA ASN A 37 4.61 17.54 -8.58
C ASN A 37 3.54 16.48 -8.51
N ALA A 38 3.72 15.43 -9.34
CA ALA A 38 2.93 14.20 -9.29
C ALA A 38 3.84 13.01 -9.45
N PHE A 39 3.66 11.99 -8.62
CA PHE A 39 4.33 10.69 -8.74
C PHE A 39 3.36 9.71 -9.38
N VAL A 40 3.72 9.21 -10.55
CA VAL A 40 2.87 8.31 -11.34
C VAL A 40 3.48 6.93 -11.38
N THR A 41 2.75 5.93 -10.91
CA THR A 41 3.14 4.52 -10.95
C THR A 41 2.16 3.75 -11.81
N ASN A 42 2.67 2.99 -12.78
CA ASN A 42 1.84 2.10 -13.59
C ASN A 42 1.33 0.94 -12.75
N ALA A 43 0.07 0.63 -12.92
CA ALA A 43 -0.63 -0.42 -12.19
C ALA A 43 -1.62 -1.15 -13.09
N ARG A 44 -2.18 -2.24 -12.59
CA ARG A 44 -3.27 -2.96 -13.26
C ARG A 44 -4.38 -3.25 -12.26
N GLY A 45 -5.61 -3.17 -12.70
CA GLY A 45 -6.76 -3.65 -11.95
C GLY A 45 -6.87 -5.17 -12.05
N THR A 46 -7.72 -5.77 -11.22
CA THR A 46 -8.02 -7.20 -11.26
C THR A 46 -9.44 -7.41 -11.74
N LEU A 47 -9.60 -8.14 -12.84
CA LEU A 47 -10.90 -8.63 -13.29
C LEU A 47 -11.07 -10.07 -12.80
N ILE A 48 -11.94 -10.29 -11.83
CA ILE A 48 -12.32 -11.64 -11.40
C ILE A 48 -13.54 -12.04 -12.22
N ARG A 49 -13.34 -13.02 -13.10
CA ARG A 49 -14.40 -13.60 -13.93
C ARG A 49 -14.77 -14.98 -13.44
N ASP A 50 -16.02 -15.38 -13.66
CA ASP A 50 -16.47 -16.74 -13.42
C ASP A 50 -15.72 -17.74 -14.30
N GLN A 51 -15.44 -18.91 -13.76
CA GLN A 51 -14.55 -19.92 -14.38
C GLN A 51 -14.92 -20.32 -15.81
N TRP A 52 -16.21 -20.27 -16.17
CA TRP A 52 -16.66 -20.65 -17.51
C TRP A 52 -16.33 -19.58 -18.59
N MET A 53 -16.29 -18.29 -18.23
CA MET A 53 -15.92 -17.20 -19.12
C MET A 53 -14.40 -17.09 -19.36
N GLN A 54 -13.59 -17.65 -18.47
CA GLN A 54 -12.12 -17.65 -18.60
C GLN A 54 -11.62 -18.46 -19.80
N ARG A 55 -12.42 -19.42 -20.29
CA ARG A 55 -12.05 -20.29 -21.42
C ARG A 55 -12.04 -19.60 -22.78
N PHE A 56 -12.74 -18.48 -22.94
CA PHE A 56 -13.04 -17.91 -24.26
C PHE A 56 -12.51 -16.49 -24.48
N LEU A 57 -12.07 -15.78 -23.44
CA LEU A 57 -11.61 -14.40 -23.56
C LEU A 57 -10.26 -14.21 -22.86
N PRO A 58 -9.30 -13.53 -23.51
CA PRO A 58 -8.02 -13.23 -22.88
C PRO A 58 -8.23 -12.41 -21.60
N LEU A 59 -7.45 -12.68 -20.57
CA LEU A 59 -7.39 -11.93 -19.31
C LEU A 59 -6.73 -10.57 -19.59
N ILE A 60 -7.52 -9.58 -19.98
CA ILE A 60 -7.06 -8.20 -20.07
C ILE A 60 -7.36 -7.57 -18.71
N SER A 61 -6.34 -7.45 -17.86
CA SER A 61 -6.45 -6.61 -16.66
C SER A 61 -6.49 -5.15 -17.11
N PRO A 62 -7.46 -4.35 -16.65
CA PRO A 62 -7.53 -2.95 -17.05
C PRO A 62 -6.31 -2.21 -16.54
N GLU A 63 -5.63 -1.49 -17.40
CA GLU A 63 -4.54 -0.61 -17.04
C GLU A 63 -5.03 0.45 -16.05
N LYS A 64 -4.21 0.75 -15.06
CA LYS A 64 -4.43 1.79 -14.08
C LYS A 64 -3.14 2.56 -13.86
N GLU A 65 -3.26 3.79 -13.44
CA GLU A 65 -2.17 4.60 -12.91
C GLU A 65 -2.49 4.96 -11.45
N ILE A 66 -1.46 4.93 -10.61
CA ILE A 66 -1.54 5.42 -9.24
C ILE A 66 -0.81 6.75 -9.21
N LEU A 67 -1.56 7.82 -9.03
CA LEU A 67 -1.03 9.16 -8.81
C LEU A 67 -0.84 9.38 -7.32
N ARG A 68 0.26 10.02 -6.91
CA ARG A 68 0.49 10.42 -5.52
C ARG A 68 0.92 11.87 -5.48
N PHE A 69 0.38 12.59 -4.50
CA PHE A 69 0.64 14.01 -4.25
C PHE A 69 0.94 14.19 -2.78
N LEU A 70 1.82 15.14 -2.47
CA LEU A 70 2.14 15.56 -1.09
C LEU A 70 1.38 16.85 -0.81
N VAL A 71 0.31 16.77 -0.03
CA VAL A 71 -0.70 17.83 0.11
C VAL A 71 -0.78 18.29 1.57
N PRO A 72 -0.79 19.60 1.86
CA PRO A 72 -1.10 20.10 3.20
C PRO A 72 -2.48 19.63 3.66
N ASP A 73 -2.62 19.24 4.93
CA ASP A 73 -3.86 18.64 5.45
C ASP A 73 -5.08 19.55 5.26
N ALA A 74 -4.89 20.88 5.35
CA ALA A 74 -5.95 21.86 5.14
C ALA A 74 -6.53 21.82 3.71
N GLN A 75 -5.78 21.33 2.74
CA GLN A 75 -6.18 21.31 1.33
C GLN A 75 -6.62 19.93 0.84
N VAL A 76 -6.52 18.90 1.67
CA VAL A 76 -6.84 17.51 1.30
C VAL A 76 -8.26 17.38 0.74
N ASP A 77 -9.25 18.01 1.34
CA ASP A 77 -10.65 17.92 0.91
C ASP A 77 -10.86 18.52 -0.49
N GLY A 78 -10.26 19.68 -0.75
CA GLY A 78 -10.30 20.33 -2.05
C GLY A 78 -9.62 19.48 -3.13
N VAL A 79 -8.43 18.99 -2.84
CA VAL A 79 -7.65 18.14 -3.75
C VAL A 79 -8.40 16.83 -4.07
N ILE A 80 -9.01 16.17 -3.08
CA ILE A 80 -9.81 14.96 -3.32
C ILE A 80 -11.00 15.27 -4.24
N ARG A 81 -11.67 16.40 -4.05
CA ARG A 81 -12.79 16.83 -4.94
C ARG A 81 -12.32 17.15 -6.35
N ASP A 82 -11.25 17.90 -6.50
CA ASP A 82 -10.65 18.19 -7.80
C ASP A 82 -10.26 16.91 -8.56
N ILE A 83 -9.65 15.95 -7.87
CA ILE A 83 -9.33 14.63 -8.43
C ILE A 83 -10.60 13.87 -8.82
N ALA A 84 -11.62 13.90 -7.97
CA ALA A 84 -12.86 13.20 -8.22
C ALA A 84 -13.60 13.75 -9.45
N ASP A 85 -13.62 15.07 -9.61
CA ASP A 85 -14.24 15.74 -10.75
C ASP A 85 -13.45 15.52 -12.04
N ALA A 86 -12.16 15.84 -12.05
CA ALA A 86 -11.31 15.67 -13.23
C ALA A 86 -11.13 14.20 -13.64
N GLY A 87 -11.12 13.30 -12.66
CA GLY A 87 -10.99 11.85 -12.85
C GLY A 87 -12.30 11.12 -13.12
N GLY A 88 -13.43 11.81 -13.00
CA GLY A 88 -14.77 11.22 -13.25
C GLY A 88 -15.15 10.18 -12.20
N LEU A 89 -14.71 10.30 -10.92
CA LEU A 89 -14.92 9.30 -9.88
C LEU A 89 -16.38 9.12 -9.44
N ARG A 90 -17.31 9.88 -9.99
CA ARG A 90 -18.75 9.68 -9.79
C ARG A 90 -19.26 8.37 -10.41
N TYR A 91 -18.55 7.85 -11.40
CA TYR A 91 -18.97 6.67 -12.14
C TYR A 91 -18.37 5.40 -11.58
N PRO A 92 -19.15 4.31 -11.45
CA PRO A 92 -18.64 3.00 -11.03
C PRO A 92 -17.50 2.51 -11.90
N GLY A 93 -16.45 1.98 -11.27
CA GLY A 93 -15.26 1.49 -11.97
C GLY A 93 -14.26 2.58 -12.37
N ALA A 94 -14.58 3.86 -12.15
CA ALA A 94 -13.73 4.98 -12.52
C ALA A 94 -12.42 4.99 -11.73
N GLY A 95 -12.45 4.64 -10.43
CA GLY A 95 -11.25 4.62 -9.63
C GLY A 95 -11.49 4.89 -8.15
N ALA A 96 -10.44 5.35 -7.48
CA ALA A 96 -10.49 5.78 -6.09
C ALA A 96 -9.52 6.93 -5.86
N VAL A 97 -9.82 7.76 -4.87
CA VAL A 97 -8.88 8.74 -4.29
C VAL A 97 -8.98 8.68 -2.78
N TYR A 98 -7.84 8.75 -2.10
CA TYR A 98 -7.79 8.68 -0.64
C TYR A 98 -6.54 9.39 -0.09
N SER A 99 -6.62 9.83 1.16
CA SER A 99 -5.51 10.46 1.88
C SER A 99 -5.02 9.60 3.03
N VAL A 100 -3.70 9.57 3.20
CA VAL A 100 -3.03 8.93 4.35
C VAL A 100 -2.14 9.97 5.01
N PRO A 101 -2.30 10.25 6.32
CA PRO A 101 -1.52 11.28 6.99
C PRO A 101 -0.04 10.92 7.06
N CYS A 102 0.81 11.94 7.10
CA CYS A 102 2.22 11.83 7.47
C CYS A 102 2.41 12.40 8.88
N ASP A 103 3.31 11.79 9.65
CA ASP A 103 3.69 12.36 10.96
C ASP A 103 4.46 13.69 10.74
N ASP A 104 5.61 13.60 10.09
CA ASP A 104 6.41 14.75 9.63
C ASP A 104 6.95 14.43 8.24
N LEU A 105 7.12 15.49 7.43
CA LEU A 105 7.72 15.42 6.12
C LEU A 105 8.99 16.25 6.10
N TYR A 106 10.10 15.65 5.70
CA TYR A 106 11.41 16.26 5.57
C TYR A 106 11.78 16.34 4.09
N HIS A 107 12.16 17.52 3.62
CA HIS A 107 12.55 17.70 2.22
C HIS A 107 13.78 18.59 2.08
N THR A 108 14.54 18.37 1.04
CA THR A 108 15.62 19.27 0.65
C THR A 108 15.06 20.51 -0.07
N PRO A 109 15.79 21.64 -0.08
CA PRO A 109 15.29 22.89 -0.65
C PRO A 109 14.85 22.81 -2.11
N ASP A 110 15.53 22.01 -2.93
CA ASP A 110 15.23 21.88 -4.36
C ASP A 110 14.13 20.88 -4.66
N PHE A 111 13.64 20.13 -3.65
CA PHE A 111 12.53 19.21 -3.84
C PHE A 111 11.23 19.99 -3.96
N PRO A 112 10.53 19.95 -5.11
CA PRO A 112 9.34 20.74 -5.32
C PRO A 112 8.20 20.28 -4.42
N ILE A 113 7.68 21.18 -3.61
CA ILE A 113 6.53 20.96 -2.72
C ILE A 113 5.44 21.96 -3.06
N TRP A 114 4.23 21.67 -2.63
CA TRP A 114 3.07 22.53 -2.75
C TRP A 114 3.40 24.00 -2.43
N ALA A 115 3.11 24.89 -3.38
CA ALA A 115 3.46 26.32 -3.25
C ALA A 115 2.38 27.15 -2.55
N GLY A 116 1.31 26.53 -2.05
CA GLY A 116 0.19 27.22 -1.39
C GLY A 116 -0.46 28.27 -2.30
N LEU A 117 -1.51 27.92 -3.01
CA LEU A 117 -2.48 28.94 -3.39
C LEU A 117 -3.44 29.03 -2.20
N ASP A 118 -3.55 30.21 -1.58
CA ASP A 118 -4.62 30.57 -0.65
C ASP A 118 -5.94 30.63 -1.44
N THR A 119 -6.38 29.50 -1.94
CA THR A 119 -7.71 29.39 -2.52
C THR A 119 -8.61 28.81 -1.46
N ASP A 120 -9.21 29.71 -0.68
CA ASP A 120 -10.35 29.44 0.20
C ASP A 120 -11.62 29.02 -0.56
N GLU A 121 -11.52 28.73 -1.84
CA GLU A 121 -12.64 28.22 -2.61
C GLU A 121 -12.72 26.69 -2.52
N PRO A 122 -13.60 26.12 -1.69
CA PRO A 122 -13.85 24.69 -1.72
C PRO A 122 -14.38 24.34 -3.10
N GLY A 123 -13.78 23.33 -3.73
CA GLY A 123 -14.27 22.78 -5.00
C GLY A 123 -15.77 22.62 -5.01
N THR A 124 -16.43 23.10 -6.05
CA THR A 124 -17.84 23.52 -6.13
C THR A 124 -18.86 22.39 -6.03
N ASP A 125 -18.46 21.13 -5.79
CA ASP A 125 -19.41 20.02 -5.79
C ASP A 125 -19.64 19.40 -4.41
N ALA A 126 -20.64 19.94 -3.71
CA ALA A 126 -21.12 19.43 -2.42
C ALA A 126 -21.80 18.04 -2.50
N THR A 127 -21.97 17.47 -3.70
CA THR A 127 -22.71 16.21 -3.91
C THR A 127 -21.87 14.96 -3.64
N LEU A 128 -20.53 15.04 -3.65
CA LEU A 128 -19.66 13.92 -3.33
C LEU A 128 -19.34 13.89 -1.83
N SER A 129 -19.88 12.90 -1.13
CA SER A 129 -19.54 12.69 0.28
C SER A 129 -18.17 12.02 0.43
N LEU A 130 -17.28 12.65 1.18
CA LEU A 130 -16.00 12.06 1.56
C LEU A 130 -16.25 11.02 2.66
N ARG A 131 -15.64 9.84 2.50
CA ARG A 131 -15.72 8.75 3.47
C ARG A 131 -14.49 8.78 4.38
N GLU A 132 -14.69 8.61 5.68
CA GLU A 132 -13.64 8.66 6.71
C GLU A 132 -13.37 7.29 7.37
N ASN A 133 -14.23 6.30 7.13
CA ASN A 133 -14.14 4.98 7.74
C ASN A 133 -13.40 3.96 6.85
N LEU A 134 -12.32 4.36 6.22
CA LEU A 134 -11.58 3.56 5.26
C LEU A 134 -10.21 3.11 5.78
N SER A 135 -9.72 2.03 5.21
CA SER A 135 -8.35 1.54 5.39
C SER A 135 -7.70 1.26 4.04
N ALA A 136 -6.42 1.57 3.95
CA ALA A 136 -5.56 1.14 2.85
C ALA A 136 -4.78 -0.12 3.28
N ILE A 137 -4.99 -1.22 2.58
CA ILE A 137 -4.28 -2.48 2.81
C ILE A 137 -3.31 -2.69 1.65
N SER A 138 -2.04 -2.94 1.96
CA SER A 138 -1.01 -3.27 0.98
C SER A 138 -0.38 -4.62 1.32
N CYS A 139 -0.39 -5.52 0.36
CA CYS A 139 0.19 -6.86 0.49
C CYS A 139 1.32 -7.04 -0.54
N ILE A 140 2.53 -7.28 -0.07
CA ILE A 140 3.73 -7.45 -0.88
C ILE A 140 3.99 -8.94 -1.04
N LEU A 141 3.98 -9.44 -2.28
CA LEU A 141 3.95 -10.85 -2.60
C LEU A 141 4.97 -11.23 -3.68
N GLN A 142 5.18 -12.54 -3.83
CA GLN A 142 5.75 -13.08 -5.05
C GLN A 142 4.66 -13.03 -6.16
N PRO A 143 5.03 -12.79 -7.43
CA PRO A 143 4.06 -12.66 -8.52
C PRO A 143 3.09 -13.85 -8.64
N GLU A 144 3.55 -15.06 -8.31
CA GLU A 144 2.75 -16.28 -8.42
C GLU A 144 1.59 -16.37 -7.41
N GLN A 145 1.61 -15.53 -6.36
CA GLN A 145 0.61 -15.54 -5.28
C GLN A 145 -0.50 -14.50 -5.50
N THR A 146 -0.25 -13.53 -6.35
CA THR A 146 -1.06 -12.30 -6.47
C THR A 146 -2.49 -12.59 -6.90
N GLU A 147 -2.69 -13.52 -7.85
CA GLU A 147 -4.04 -13.87 -8.31
C GLU A 147 -4.86 -14.54 -7.21
N ALA A 148 -4.28 -15.50 -6.48
CA ALA A 148 -4.97 -16.19 -5.39
C ALA A 148 -5.36 -15.22 -4.27
N VAL A 149 -4.44 -14.31 -3.90
CA VAL A 149 -4.67 -13.29 -2.87
C VAL A 149 -5.73 -12.29 -3.31
N SER A 150 -5.66 -11.80 -4.56
CA SER A 150 -6.65 -10.86 -5.09
C SER A 150 -8.05 -11.48 -5.14
N ARG A 151 -8.15 -12.75 -5.54
CA ARG A 151 -9.42 -13.49 -5.56
C ARG A 151 -9.99 -13.65 -4.16
N ALA A 152 -9.17 -14.05 -3.19
CA ALA A 152 -9.60 -14.19 -1.80
C ALA A 152 -10.07 -12.87 -1.21
N ALA A 153 -9.36 -11.77 -1.48
CA ALA A 153 -9.76 -10.44 -1.03
C ALA A 153 -11.12 -10.03 -1.58
N VAL A 154 -11.37 -10.26 -2.88
CA VAL A 154 -12.67 -9.93 -3.50
C VAL A 154 -13.78 -10.83 -2.96
N GLN A 155 -13.53 -12.12 -2.73
CA GLN A 155 -14.50 -13.02 -2.10
C GLN A 155 -14.83 -12.61 -0.66
N ALA A 156 -13.90 -11.96 0.04
CA ALA A 156 -14.10 -11.39 1.36
C ALA A 156 -14.75 -9.98 1.35
N GLY A 157 -15.12 -9.46 0.17
CA GLY A 157 -15.84 -8.19 0.02
C GLY A 157 -14.99 -7.00 -0.45
N ALA A 158 -13.69 -7.19 -0.72
CA ALA A 158 -12.89 -6.12 -1.27
C ALA A 158 -13.27 -5.80 -2.73
N HIS A 159 -13.22 -4.52 -3.08
CA HIS A 159 -13.47 -4.06 -4.44
C HIS A 159 -12.16 -3.66 -5.13
N GLY A 160 -11.99 -4.10 -6.37
CA GLY A 160 -10.98 -3.63 -7.30
C GLY A 160 -9.54 -3.66 -6.78
N PRO A 161 -8.97 -4.84 -6.41
CA PRO A 161 -7.57 -4.93 -6.11
C PRO A 161 -6.73 -4.31 -7.23
N VAL A 162 -5.77 -3.47 -6.84
CA VAL A 162 -4.84 -2.83 -7.78
C VAL A 162 -3.45 -3.36 -7.54
N ILE A 163 -2.78 -3.77 -8.61
CA ILE A 163 -1.51 -4.46 -8.57
C ILE A 163 -0.46 -3.64 -9.30
N PHE A 164 0.70 -3.44 -8.68
CA PHE A 164 1.86 -2.83 -9.31
C PHE A 164 3.14 -3.55 -8.90
N TYR A 165 4.22 -3.34 -9.67
CA TYR A 165 5.50 -3.98 -9.43
C TYR A 165 6.37 -3.17 -8.48
N CYS A 166 7.17 -3.87 -7.67
CA CYS A 166 8.25 -3.29 -6.90
C CYS A 166 9.46 -4.23 -6.87
N GLU A 167 10.61 -3.69 -6.53
CA GLU A 167 11.80 -4.48 -6.21
C GLU A 167 11.89 -4.63 -4.69
N GLY A 168 11.89 -5.88 -4.21
CA GLY A 168 12.10 -6.17 -2.80
C GLY A 168 13.60 -6.28 -2.50
N ARG A 169 14.06 -5.57 -1.47
CA ARG A 169 15.42 -5.64 -0.91
C ARG A 169 15.36 -5.99 0.56
N GLY A 170 16.23 -6.88 1.03
CA GLY A 170 16.26 -7.29 2.44
C GLY A 170 17.63 -7.68 2.92
N LEU A 171 17.77 -7.91 4.24
CA LEU A 171 19.02 -8.31 4.88
C LEU A 171 19.69 -9.57 4.25
N ARG A 172 18.88 -10.47 3.68
CA ARG A 172 19.40 -11.68 3.01
C ARG A 172 20.19 -11.38 1.75
N ASP A 173 19.97 -10.24 1.11
CA ASP A 173 20.71 -9.83 -0.08
C ASP A 173 22.19 -9.48 0.26
N ARG A 174 22.49 -9.24 1.55
CA ARG A 174 23.85 -8.98 2.05
C ARG A 174 24.68 -10.25 2.29
N LEU A 175 24.03 -11.39 2.47
CA LEU A 175 24.70 -12.68 2.66
C LEU A 175 25.10 -13.28 1.32
N GLY A 176 25.99 -12.61 0.59
CA GLY A 176 26.32 -12.76 -0.82
C GLY A 176 26.59 -14.17 -1.36
N TRP A 177 27.00 -15.15 -0.54
CA TRP A 177 27.25 -16.54 -0.96
C TRP A 177 26.05 -17.48 -0.72
N LEU A 178 25.07 -17.07 0.08
CA LEU A 178 23.80 -17.79 0.29
C LEU A 178 22.67 -17.21 -0.59
N ARG A 179 22.99 -16.73 -1.81
CA ARG A 179 22.01 -16.30 -2.80
C ARG A 179 21.08 -17.46 -3.21
N ILE A 180 20.13 -17.76 -2.36
CA ILE A 180 18.94 -18.49 -2.80
C ILE A 180 18.22 -17.52 -3.73
N THR A 181 18.21 -17.84 -5.01
CA THR A 181 17.68 -17.06 -6.15
C THR A 181 16.16 -16.85 -6.01
N LYS A 182 15.73 -16.02 -5.07
CA LYS A 182 14.36 -15.48 -5.13
C LYS A 182 14.35 -14.27 -6.04
N LYS A 183 13.40 -14.23 -6.97
CA LYS A 183 13.20 -13.10 -7.87
C LYS A 183 13.06 -11.83 -7.02
N ARG A 184 13.85 -10.80 -7.32
CA ARG A 184 13.79 -9.48 -6.65
C ARG A 184 12.46 -8.79 -6.93
N THR A 185 11.89 -9.01 -8.11
CA THR A 185 10.58 -8.50 -8.50
C THR A 185 9.49 -9.04 -7.58
N LYS A 186 8.73 -8.14 -6.99
CA LYS A 186 7.54 -8.40 -6.18
C LYS A 186 6.35 -7.70 -6.79
N GLU A 187 5.17 -8.13 -6.42
CA GLU A 187 3.94 -7.42 -6.70
C GLU A 187 3.32 -6.91 -5.40
N VAL A 188 2.81 -5.69 -5.46
CA VAL A 188 2.05 -5.09 -4.38
C VAL A 188 0.59 -5.10 -4.78
N VAL A 189 -0.23 -5.76 -3.96
CA VAL A 189 -1.68 -5.71 -4.06
C VAL A 189 -2.17 -4.64 -3.10
N THR A 190 -2.78 -3.58 -3.62
CA THR A 190 -3.36 -2.50 -2.81
C THR A 190 -4.88 -2.52 -2.90
N LEU A 191 -5.50 -2.35 -1.75
CA LEU A 191 -6.95 -2.36 -1.54
C LEU A 191 -7.34 -1.17 -0.69
N ILE A 192 -8.45 -0.52 -1.05
CA ILE A 192 -9.09 0.48 -0.20
C ILE A 192 -10.44 -0.08 0.21
N VAL A 193 -10.63 -0.27 1.50
CA VAL A 193 -11.74 -1.03 2.06
C VAL A 193 -12.36 -0.30 3.25
N ASP A 194 -13.61 -0.64 3.56
CA ASP A 194 -14.26 -0.19 4.80
C ASP A 194 -13.53 -0.76 6.03
N ASN A 195 -13.43 0.03 7.08
CA ASN A 195 -12.84 -0.42 8.34
C ASN A 195 -13.56 -1.64 8.92
N ALA A 196 -14.89 -1.75 8.70
CA ALA A 196 -15.69 -2.87 9.16
C ALA A 196 -15.30 -4.21 8.50
N ASP A 197 -14.87 -4.17 7.24
CA ASP A 197 -14.53 -5.36 6.45
C ASP A 197 -13.03 -5.65 6.47
N ALA A 198 -12.21 -4.69 6.92
CA ALA A 198 -10.75 -4.76 6.81
C ALA A 198 -10.14 -6.00 7.46
N ASP A 199 -10.59 -6.40 8.66
CA ASP A 199 -10.03 -7.55 9.38
C ASP A 199 -10.36 -8.87 8.68
N ALA A 200 -11.56 -9.01 8.15
CA ALA A 200 -11.98 -10.19 7.40
C ALA A 200 -11.20 -10.33 6.08
N ILE A 201 -10.99 -9.22 5.38
CA ILE A 201 -10.21 -9.17 4.15
C ILE A 201 -8.74 -9.49 4.44
N VAL A 202 -8.17 -8.92 5.51
CA VAL A 202 -6.79 -9.21 5.95
C VAL A 202 -6.61 -10.69 6.25
N GLU A 203 -7.57 -11.33 6.92
CA GLU A 203 -7.52 -12.76 7.24
C GLU A 203 -7.62 -13.63 5.97
N ALA A 204 -8.50 -13.29 5.05
CA ALA A 204 -8.61 -13.99 3.77
C ALA A 204 -7.29 -13.90 2.96
N ILE A 205 -6.66 -12.73 2.93
CA ILE A 205 -5.34 -12.52 2.30
C ILE A 205 -4.26 -13.33 3.00
N ARG A 206 -4.22 -13.34 4.34
CA ARG A 206 -3.25 -14.11 5.14
C ARG A 206 -3.27 -15.58 4.78
N ILE A 207 -4.46 -16.16 4.72
CA ILE A 207 -4.66 -17.59 4.40
C ILE A 207 -4.26 -17.86 2.95
N ALA A 208 -4.77 -17.10 1.99
CA ALA A 208 -4.52 -17.33 0.56
C ALA A 208 -3.05 -17.11 0.18
N GLY A 209 -2.40 -16.10 0.78
CA GLY A 209 -0.99 -15.77 0.58
C GLY A 209 -0.05 -16.62 1.42
N ARG A 210 -0.55 -17.40 2.38
CA ARG A 210 0.25 -18.13 3.39
C ARG A 210 1.29 -17.22 4.05
N LEU A 211 0.86 -16.03 4.50
CA LEU A 211 1.76 -15.01 5.02
C LEU A 211 2.43 -15.40 6.35
N ASP A 212 1.93 -16.42 7.00
CA ASP A 212 2.50 -17.09 8.16
C ASP A 212 3.72 -17.98 7.84
N MET A 213 4.05 -18.17 6.56
CA MET A 213 5.21 -18.95 6.14
C MET A 213 6.39 -18.06 5.70
N PRO A 214 7.64 -18.50 5.93
CA PRO A 214 8.82 -17.71 5.58
C PRO A 214 8.90 -17.43 4.08
N GLY A 215 9.15 -16.15 3.75
CA GLY A 215 9.38 -15.71 2.37
C GLY A 215 8.15 -15.65 1.48
N ARG A 216 6.94 -15.71 2.05
CA ARG A 216 5.69 -15.58 1.30
C ARG A 216 5.27 -14.14 1.08
N GLY A 217 5.84 -13.20 1.82
CA GLY A 217 5.50 -11.80 1.72
C GLY A 217 5.06 -11.23 3.07
N TYR A 218 4.50 -10.05 3.03
CA TYR A 218 3.92 -9.41 4.19
C TYR A 218 2.79 -8.46 3.79
N LEU A 219 1.97 -8.11 4.76
CA LEU A 219 0.84 -7.20 4.60
C LEU A 219 0.93 -6.12 5.67
N TYR A 220 0.54 -4.90 5.31
CA TYR A 220 0.29 -3.84 6.28
C TYR A 220 -1.00 -3.08 5.96
N ARG A 221 -1.62 -2.54 7.02
CA ARG A 221 -2.83 -1.72 6.97
C ARG A 221 -2.50 -0.32 7.46
N MET A 222 -2.99 0.69 6.76
CA MET A 222 -2.86 2.10 7.14
C MET A 222 -4.23 2.74 7.30
N PRO A 223 -4.37 3.74 8.18
CA PRO A 223 -5.59 4.51 8.29
C PRO A 223 -5.72 5.41 7.06
N VAL A 224 -6.92 5.52 6.53
CA VAL A 224 -7.29 6.52 5.52
C VAL A 224 -8.09 7.60 6.23
N GLN A 225 -7.66 8.85 6.12
CA GLN A 225 -8.37 9.97 6.71
C GLN A 225 -9.68 10.23 5.97
N LYS A 226 -9.58 10.41 4.65
CA LYS A 226 -10.72 10.70 3.78
C LYS A 226 -10.53 10.05 2.41
N GLY A 227 -11.63 9.70 1.74
CA GLY A 227 -11.55 9.15 0.40
C GLY A 227 -12.88 8.99 -0.31
N ILE A 228 -12.79 8.74 -1.61
CA ILE A 228 -13.89 8.35 -2.50
C ILE A 228 -13.45 7.07 -3.19
N VAL A 229 -14.28 6.02 -3.12
CA VAL A 229 -13.94 4.70 -3.67
C VAL A 229 -15.04 4.23 -4.59
N ASN A 230 -14.74 4.18 -5.89
CA ASN A 230 -15.61 3.68 -6.95
C ASN A 230 -14.87 2.69 -7.85
N LEU A 231 -14.24 1.68 -7.23
CA LEU A 231 -13.46 0.65 -7.91
C LEU A 231 -14.31 -0.52 -8.42
N ALA A 232 -15.56 -0.65 -7.98
CA ALA A 232 -16.45 -1.72 -8.42
C ALA A 232 -16.78 -1.58 -9.90
N SER A 233 -16.44 -2.59 -10.72
CA SER A 233 -16.75 -2.61 -12.14
C SER A 233 -18.17 -3.14 -12.37
N ARG A 234 -18.95 -2.46 -13.22
CA ARG A 234 -20.27 -2.94 -13.67
C ARG A 234 -20.21 -4.00 -14.77
N ILE A 235 -19.03 -4.36 -15.27
CA ILE A 235 -18.89 -5.37 -16.33
C ILE A 235 -19.24 -6.74 -15.76
N GLY A 236 -20.40 -7.26 -16.14
CA GLY A 236 -20.92 -8.58 -15.72
C GLY A 236 -22.03 -8.54 -14.68
N SER A 237 -22.39 -7.39 -14.10
CA SER A 237 -23.60 -7.29 -13.30
C SER A 237 -24.84 -7.25 -14.21
N ARG A 238 -25.71 -8.26 -14.10
CA ARG A 238 -27.05 -8.20 -14.70
C ARG A 238 -27.77 -6.97 -14.12
N ASN A 239 -28.38 -6.15 -14.98
CA ASN A 239 -29.02 -4.87 -14.65
C ASN A 239 -30.19 -4.94 -13.63
N TYR A 240 -30.39 -6.07 -12.94
CA TYR A 240 -31.51 -6.32 -12.02
C TYR A 240 -31.11 -6.92 -10.67
N ALA A 241 -29.83 -7.21 -10.45
CA ALA A 241 -29.36 -7.65 -9.13
C ALA A 241 -28.74 -6.45 -8.42
N ALA A 242 -29.22 -6.18 -7.20
CA ALA A 242 -28.54 -5.24 -6.32
C ALA A 242 -27.06 -5.63 -6.20
N ASP A 243 -26.17 -4.66 -6.33
CA ASP A 243 -24.75 -4.88 -6.08
C ASP A 243 -24.59 -5.44 -4.66
N MET A 244 -23.64 -6.37 -4.47
CA MET A 244 -23.39 -6.98 -3.16
C MET A 244 -23.23 -5.90 -2.07
N GLN A 245 -22.63 -4.78 -2.42
CA GLN A 245 -22.50 -3.63 -1.51
C GLN A 245 -23.83 -2.97 -1.17
N GLN A 246 -24.77 -2.90 -2.11
CA GLN A 246 -26.12 -2.42 -1.84
C GLN A 246 -26.89 -3.39 -0.95
N VAL A 247 -26.71 -4.69 -1.16
CA VAL A 247 -27.28 -5.74 -0.31
C VAL A 247 -26.69 -5.66 1.10
N ILE A 248 -25.36 -5.54 1.21
CA ILE A 248 -24.65 -5.38 2.47
C ILE A 248 -25.12 -4.10 3.20
N SER A 249 -25.18 -2.96 2.51
CA SER A 249 -25.65 -1.70 3.10
C SER A 249 -27.11 -1.77 3.53
N ALA A 250 -27.97 -2.46 2.77
CA ALA A 250 -29.37 -2.69 3.15
C ALA A 250 -29.48 -3.56 4.40
N ILE A 251 -28.67 -4.61 4.51
CA ILE A 251 -28.64 -5.48 5.69
C ILE A 251 -28.09 -4.73 6.90
N ASP A 252 -27.05 -3.90 6.75
CA ASP A 252 -26.52 -3.06 7.82
C ASP A 252 -27.58 -2.09 8.34
N GLY A 253 -28.33 -1.46 7.41
CA GLY A 253 -29.45 -0.57 7.76
C GLY A 253 -30.56 -1.30 8.52
N LEU A 254 -30.88 -2.52 8.14
CA LEU A 254 -31.90 -3.35 8.80
C LEU A 254 -31.43 -3.87 10.16
N MET A 255 -30.16 -4.24 10.29
CA MET A 255 -29.61 -4.82 11.52
C MET A 255 -29.18 -3.75 12.53
N GLY A 256 -28.98 -2.50 12.08
CA GLY A 256 -28.46 -1.41 12.91
C GLY A 256 -27.01 -1.57 13.37
N HIS A 257 -26.30 -2.62 12.87
CA HIS A 257 -24.91 -2.91 13.19
C HIS A 257 -24.23 -3.74 12.08
N THR A 258 -22.91 -3.79 12.08
CA THR A 258 -22.08 -4.48 11.07
C THR A 258 -21.56 -5.85 11.53
N ASP A 259 -21.84 -6.30 12.76
CA ASP A 259 -21.26 -7.53 13.34
C ASP A 259 -21.66 -8.82 12.62
N TRP A 260 -22.80 -8.82 11.91
CA TRP A 260 -23.25 -9.94 11.10
C TRP A 260 -22.26 -10.27 9.96
N ARG A 261 -21.51 -9.29 9.47
CA ARG A 261 -20.51 -9.45 8.41
C ARG A 261 -19.41 -10.41 8.84
N ARG A 262 -18.90 -10.29 10.07
CA ARG A 262 -17.89 -11.19 10.66
C ARG A 262 -18.37 -12.64 10.74
N ARG A 263 -19.63 -12.87 11.13
CA ARG A 263 -20.20 -14.23 11.30
C ARG A 263 -20.39 -14.97 9.97
N ASN A 264 -20.72 -14.28 8.90
CA ASN A 264 -20.98 -14.89 7.61
C ASN A 264 -19.74 -15.22 6.80
N ILE A 265 -18.66 -14.43 6.95
CA ILE A 265 -17.40 -14.70 6.27
C ILE A 265 -16.75 -16.00 6.77
N VAL A 266 -16.85 -16.28 8.06
CA VAL A 266 -16.41 -17.57 8.64
C VAL A 266 -17.19 -18.77 8.05
N ARG A 267 -18.47 -18.60 7.71
CA ARG A 267 -19.30 -19.66 7.11
C ARG A 267 -19.06 -19.86 5.62
N LEU A 268 -18.78 -18.81 4.86
CA LEU A 268 -18.52 -18.92 3.40
C LEU A 268 -17.14 -19.53 3.09
N GLY A 269 -16.18 -19.44 4.01
CA GLY A 269 -14.87 -20.10 3.91
C GLY A 269 -14.89 -21.60 4.24
N SER A 270 -16.00 -22.15 4.75
CA SER A 270 -16.09 -23.52 5.27
C SER A 270 -16.75 -24.51 4.33
N GLY A 271 -16.72 -24.29 3.02
CA GLY A 271 -17.13 -25.28 1.99
C GLY A 271 -16.24 -26.53 1.90
N GLY A 272 -15.42 -26.81 2.90
CA GLY A 272 -14.62 -28.00 3.06
C GLY A 272 -14.24 -28.20 4.51
N ARG A 273 -14.92 -29.17 5.15
CA ARG A 273 -14.58 -29.75 6.46
C ARG A 273 -13.75 -28.87 7.40
N ALA A 274 -14.38 -27.95 8.11
CA ALA A 274 -13.83 -27.38 9.34
C ALA A 274 -14.14 -28.39 10.48
N ALA A 275 -13.31 -29.42 10.59
CA ALA A 275 -13.20 -30.18 11.82
C ALA A 275 -12.29 -29.38 12.77
N GLY A 276 -12.88 -28.81 13.84
CA GLY A 276 -12.19 -28.60 15.10
C GLY A 276 -11.00 -27.65 15.10
N LEU A 277 -11.19 -26.38 14.72
CA LEU A 277 -10.36 -25.30 15.21
C LEU A 277 -11.19 -24.53 16.24
N GLY A 278 -10.99 -24.85 17.50
CA GLY A 278 -11.46 -24.05 18.60
C GLY A 278 -10.87 -22.64 18.48
N LEU A 279 -11.65 -21.74 17.95
CA LEU A 279 -11.44 -20.32 18.10
C LEU A 279 -12.05 -19.92 19.44
N GLU A 280 -11.50 -20.43 20.54
CA GLU A 280 -11.51 -19.71 21.78
C GLU A 280 -10.51 -18.58 21.59
N GLY A 281 -11.05 -17.38 21.41
CA GLY A 281 -10.28 -16.15 21.41
C GLY A 281 -9.62 -16.00 22.79
N GLU A 282 -8.39 -16.42 22.91
CA GLU A 282 -7.49 -15.74 23.81
C GLU A 282 -7.22 -14.38 23.15
N ASP A 283 -7.98 -13.38 23.62
CA ASP A 283 -7.56 -11.99 23.63
C ASP A 283 -6.27 -11.91 24.46
N THR A 284 -5.17 -12.42 23.94
CA THR A 284 -3.88 -11.91 24.29
C THR A 284 -3.82 -10.55 23.60
N ALA A 285 -4.28 -9.52 24.31
CA ALA A 285 -3.87 -8.16 24.13
C ALA A 285 -2.35 -8.07 24.35
N GLU A 286 -1.55 -8.67 23.48
CA GLU A 286 -0.23 -8.17 23.19
C GLU A 286 -0.47 -6.74 22.71
N ALA A 287 0.01 -5.76 23.48
CA ALA A 287 0.01 -4.36 23.10
C ALA A 287 0.55 -4.32 21.67
N ALA A 288 -0.32 -4.04 20.72
CA ALA A 288 0.02 -4.14 19.31
C ALA A 288 1.16 -3.15 19.09
N GLU A 289 2.37 -3.65 18.89
CA GLU A 289 3.57 -2.86 18.68
C GLU A 289 3.27 -1.87 17.54
N ALA A 290 3.31 -0.58 17.85
CA ALA A 290 3.03 0.45 16.86
C ALA A 290 4.06 0.37 15.73
N HIS A 291 3.59 0.36 14.50
CA HIS A 291 4.45 0.29 13.32
C HIS A 291 4.34 1.58 12.51
N THR A 292 5.42 1.90 11.84
CA THR A 292 5.53 3.06 10.96
C THR A 292 6.02 2.61 9.60
N ARG A 293 5.43 3.17 8.54
CA ARG A 293 5.95 3.10 7.20
C ARG A 293 6.80 4.31 6.93
N LEU A 294 8.11 4.12 6.86
CA LEU A 294 9.05 5.13 6.43
C LEU A 294 9.16 5.11 4.91
N THR A 295 9.01 6.27 4.30
CA THR A 295 9.15 6.48 2.85
C THR A 295 10.25 7.47 2.59
N PHE A 296 11.11 7.19 1.61
CA PHE A 296 12.05 8.16 1.07
C PHE A 296 12.03 8.16 -0.45
N ILE A 297 12.10 9.36 -1.01
CA ILE A 297 12.02 9.65 -2.44
C ILE A 297 13.32 10.35 -2.83
N ALA A 298 14.00 9.81 -3.82
CA ALA A 298 15.21 10.39 -4.36
C ALA A 298 15.38 10.00 -5.84
N GLY A 299 16.32 10.65 -6.52
CA GLY A 299 16.75 10.23 -7.84
C GLY A 299 17.33 8.82 -7.81
N GLU A 300 17.19 8.08 -8.90
CA GLU A 300 17.62 6.67 -9.01
C GLU A 300 19.10 6.47 -8.62
N ALA A 301 19.97 7.41 -8.99
CA ALA A 301 21.40 7.39 -8.67
C ALA A 301 21.70 7.33 -7.15
N HIS A 302 20.83 7.91 -6.31
CA HIS A 302 21.03 7.99 -4.85
C HIS A 302 20.25 6.94 -4.08
N THR A 303 19.26 6.32 -4.73
CA THR A 303 18.33 5.40 -4.07
C THR A 303 19.02 4.23 -3.40
N GLN A 304 19.98 3.60 -4.09
CA GLN A 304 20.66 2.42 -3.57
C GLN A 304 21.46 2.76 -2.29
N MET A 305 22.15 3.88 -2.30
CA MET A 305 22.95 4.34 -1.16
C MET A 305 22.07 4.66 0.07
N LEU A 306 20.96 5.38 -0.13
CA LEU A 306 20.02 5.68 0.96
C LEU A 306 19.39 4.41 1.52
N LEU A 307 19.04 3.47 0.66
CA LEU A 307 18.52 2.17 1.04
C LEU A 307 19.54 1.37 1.87
N ASP A 308 20.79 1.27 1.41
CA ASP A 308 21.86 0.55 2.11
C ASP A 308 22.14 1.20 3.47
N THR A 309 22.01 2.52 3.55
CA THR A 309 22.08 3.28 4.80
C THR A 309 20.96 2.90 5.76
N ALA A 310 19.70 2.88 5.29
CA ALA A 310 18.54 2.48 6.10
C ALA A 310 18.66 1.03 6.59
N LEU A 311 19.06 0.10 5.71
CA LEU A 311 19.28 -1.30 6.07
C LEU A 311 20.43 -1.47 7.08
N SER A 312 21.47 -0.64 6.99
CA SER A 312 22.59 -0.65 7.95
C SER A 312 22.18 -0.10 9.31
N ALA A 313 21.24 0.82 9.32
CA ALA A 313 20.67 1.41 10.53
C ALA A 313 19.60 0.52 11.21
N GLY A 314 19.26 -0.64 10.61
CA GLY A 314 18.35 -1.61 11.23
C GLY A 314 17.05 -1.87 10.49
N ALA A 315 16.78 -1.22 9.35
CA ALA A 315 15.64 -1.57 8.52
C ALA A 315 15.74 -3.04 8.05
N VAL A 316 14.68 -3.82 8.24
CA VAL A 316 14.67 -5.26 7.94
C VAL A 316 14.60 -5.54 6.44
N GLY A 317 13.95 -4.66 5.70
CA GLY A 317 13.78 -4.75 4.26
C GLY A 317 13.04 -3.54 3.72
N ALA A 318 13.09 -3.36 2.40
CA ALA A 318 12.39 -2.28 1.73
C ALA A 318 11.84 -2.72 0.38
N ASN A 319 10.84 -1.99 -0.10
CA ASN A 319 10.28 -2.09 -1.43
C ASN A 319 10.62 -0.82 -2.21
N ILE A 320 11.19 -0.99 -3.38
CA ILE A 320 11.54 0.09 -4.28
C ILE A 320 10.54 0.09 -5.42
N MET A 321 9.86 1.18 -5.62
CA MET A 321 8.94 1.41 -6.74
C MET A 321 9.52 2.51 -7.62
N SER A 322 9.58 2.27 -8.92
CA SER A 322 9.86 3.33 -9.88
C SER A 322 8.59 4.14 -10.10
N ALA A 323 8.72 5.43 -9.99
CA ALA A 323 7.64 6.37 -10.25
C ALA A 323 8.11 7.42 -11.27
N ARG A 324 7.27 7.68 -12.25
CA ARG A 324 7.44 8.80 -13.15
C ARG A 324 7.12 10.09 -12.39
N PHE A 325 8.09 10.94 -12.26
CA PHE A 325 7.97 12.20 -11.57
C PHE A 325 7.64 13.31 -12.57
N VAL A 326 6.50 13.94 -12.41
CA VAL A 326 5.99 15.00 -13.28
C VAL A 326 5.99 16.31 -12.49
N GLU A 327 6.70 17.30 -12.97
CA GLU A 327 6.78 18.63 -12.35
C GLU A 327 5.92 19.65 -13.09
N ALA A 328 5.29 20.57 -12.36
CA ALA A 328 4.46 21.62 -12.94
C ALA A 328 5.26 22.54 -13.86
N GLU A 329 6.51 22.85 -13.48
CA GLU A 329 7.43 23.74 -14.19
C GLU A 329 8.29 23.05 -15.26
N SER A 330 8.10 21.74 -15.46
CA SER A 330 8.84 21.00 -16.48
C SER A 330 8.65 21.62 -17.87
N LYS A 331 9.76 21.82 -18.59
CA LYS A 331 9.72 22.29 -19.98
C LYS A 331 8.89 21.31 -20.82
N VAL A 332 7.89 21.84 -21.51
CA VAL A 332 7.10 21.10 -22.48
C VAL A 332 7.84 21.11 -23.81
N THR A 333 8.45 19.99 -24.20
CA THR A 333 9.08 19.82 -25.51
C THR A 333 8.18 18.97 -26.39
N MET A 334 7.78 19.46 -27.56
CA MET A 334 6.88 18.79 -28.50
C MET A 334 5.56 18.30 -27.85
N GLY A 335 4.97 19.08 -26.94
CA GLY A 335 3.71 18.72 -26.27
C GLY A 335 3.86 17.64 -25.18
N ARG A 336 5.07 17.22 -24.83
CA ARG A 336 5.35 16.27 -23.74
C ARG A 336 6.17 16.95 -22.65
N ARG A 337 5.75 16.79 -21.39
CA ARG A 337 6.56 17.18 -20.23
C ARG A 337 7.74 16.23 -20.11
N LEU A 338 8.91 16.76 -19.78
CA LEU A 338 10.07 15.93 -19.45
C LEU A 338 9.79 15.28 -18.09
N ASN A 339 9.62 13.97 -18.08
CA ASN A 339 9.44 13.21 -16.88
C ASN A 339 10.80 12.70 -16.39
N ARG A 340 11.04 12.80 -15.09
CA ARG A 340 12.20 12.18 -14.45
C ARG A 340 11.75 10.90 -13.75
N GLU A 341 12.60 9.91 -13.73
CA GLU A 341 12.41 8.73 -12.89
C GLU A 341 12.83 9.04 -11.46
N ARG A 342 11.97 8.69 -10.51
CA ARG A 342 12.24 8.75 -9.08
C ARG A 342 11.96 7.39 -8.47
N SER A 343 12.77 7.03 -7.51
CA SER A 343 12.52 5.86 -6.69
C SER A 343 11.73 6.26 -5.45
N TRP A 344 10.64 5.56 -5.25
CA TRP A 344 9.80 5.64 -4.06
C TRP A 344 10.09 4.41 -3.21
N VAL A 345 10.91 4.59 -2.17
CA VAL A 345 11.36 3.48 -1.31
C VAL A 345 10.52 3.47 -0.05
N GLN A 346 10.02 2.29 0.30
CA GLN A 346 9.19 2.11 1.48
C GLN A 346 9.72 0.97 2.34
N THR A 347 9.78 1.20 3.64
CA THR A 347 10.09 0.18 4.65
C THR A 347 9.08 0.29 5.79
N VAL A 348 8.66 -0.85 6.32
CA VAL A 348 7.74 -0.93 7.46
C VAL A 348 8.51 -1.50 8.65
N MET A 349 8.44 -0.83 9.78
CA MET A 349 9.20 -1.17 10.97
C MET A 349 8.47 -0.77 12.25
N PRO A 350 8.89 -1.26 13.43
CA PRO A 350 8.43 -0.73 14.72
C PRO A 350 8.67 0.78 14.82
N SER A 351 7.68 1.51 15.33
CA SER A 351 7.72 2.98 15.38
C SER A 351 8.90 3.52 16.18
N GLU A 352 9.35 2.79 17.20
CA GLU A 352 10.51 3.14 18.03
C GLU A 352 11.80 3.29 17.20
N GLN A 353 11.95 2.50 16.13
CA GLN A 353 13.15 2.48 15.29
C GLN A 353 13.09 3.52 14.16
N ALA A 354 11.89 3.92 13.75
CA ALA A 354 11.68 4.75 12.58
C ALA A 354 12.41 6.11 12.66
N GLY A 355 12.34 6.77 13.83
CA GLY A 355 12.97 8.06 14.05
C GLY A 355 14.50 8.05 13.93
N GLU A 356 15.16 7.02 14.43
CA GLU A 356 16.62 6.90 14.34
C GLU A 356 17.07 6.56 12.91
N ILE A 357 16.37 5.67 12.24
CA ILE A 357 16.66 5.33 10.84
C ILE A 357 16.47 6.56 9.95
N LEU A 358 15.39 7.33 10.17
CA LEU A 358 15.13 8.57 9.45
C LEU A 358 16.30 9.55 9.60
N LYS A 359 16.76 9.82 10.83
CA LYS A 359 17.90 10.72 11.11
C LYS A 359 19.19 10.24 10.41
N VAL A 360 19.46 8.94 10.42
CA VAL A 360 20.66 8.37 9.78
C VAL A 360 20.61 8.56 8.27
N VAL A 361 19.45 8.30 7.65
CA VAL A 361 19.24 8.49 6.21
C VAL A 361 19.36 9.97 5.83
N MET A 362 18.77 10.90 6.61
CA MET A 362 18.89 12.35 6.38
C MET A 362 20.34 12.80 6.43
N ARG A 363 21.09 12.46 7.50
CA ARG A 363 22.51 12.81 7.61
C ARG A 363 23.33 12.31 6.43
N LYS A 364 23.04 11.10 5.95
CA LYS A 364 23.72 10.54 4.79
C LYS A 364 23.38 11.33 3.52
N ALA A 365 22.12 11.69 3.31
CA ALA A 365 21.70 12.50 2.17
C ALA A 365 22.35 13.89 2.18
N GLU A 366 22.46 14.53 3.37
CA GLU A 366 23.15 15.81 3.54
C GLU A 366 24.64 15.70 3.24
N ALA A 367 25.31 14.68 3.78
CA ALA A 367 26.74 14.44 3.56
C ALA A 367 27.09 14.20 2.09
N GLU A 368 26.19 13.61 1.32
CA GLU A 368 26.34 13.38 -0.12
C GLU A 368 25.85 14.54 -0.98
N GLY A 369 25.33 15.60 -0.36
CA GLY A 369 24.85 16.79 -1.07
C GLY A 369 23.62 16.52 -1.97
N ILE A 370 22.74 15.61 -1.58
CA ILE A 370 21.54 15.30 -2.37
C ILE A 370 20.57 16.48 -2.30
N SER A 371 20.40 17.18 -3.41
CA SER A 371 19.59 18.39 -3.46
C SER A 371 18.09 18.15 -3.65
N GLU A 372 17.68 16.95 -4.11
CA GLU A 372 16.29 16.61 -4.37
C GLU A 372 15.92 15.31 -3.66
N ALA A 373 15.62 15.38 -2.38
CA ALA A 373 15.15 14.27 -1.55
C ALA A 373 13.96 14.66 -0.69
N CYS A 374 13.08 13.70 -0.44
CA CYS A 374 11.95 13.84 0.47
C CYS A 374 11.79 12.55 1.29
N LEU A 375 11.61 12.71 2.60
CA LEU A 375 11.43 11.62 3.55
C LEU A 375 10.23 11.90 4.43
N PHE A 376 9.43 10.86 4.71
CA PHE A 376 8.30 10.99 5.62
C PHE A 376 7.92 9.65 6.25
N ALA A 377 7.27 9.76 7.39
CA ALA A 377 6.73 8.63 8.15
C ALA A 377 5.20 8.62 8.09
N GLN A 378 4.61 7.43 8.06
CA GLN A 378 3.16 7.26 8.06
C GLN A 378 2.75 6.16 9.03
N PRO A 379 1.63 6.32 9.75
CA PRO A 379 1.18 5.33 10.72
C PRO A 379 0.72 4.03 10.04
N VAL A 380 1.05 2.91 10.65
CA VAL A 380 0.61 1.58 10.25
C VAL A 380 -0.15 0.95 11.41
N THR A 381 -1.41 0.62 11.21
CA THR A 381 -2.29 0.12 12.26
C THR A 381 -2.18 -1.39 12.47
N ARG A 382 -1.70 -2.13 11.47
CA ARG A 382 -1.51 -3.58 11.55
C ARG A 382 -0.46 -4.06 10.57
N VAL A 383 0.39 -4.98 11.01
CA VAL A 383 1.37 -5.68 10.17
C VAL A 383 1.18 -7.19 10.33
N LEU A 384 1.16 -7.90 9.22
CA LEU A 384 1.20 -9.37 9.20
C LEU A 384 2.40 -9.82 8.37
N THR A 385 3.29 -10.55 9.02
CA THR A 385 4.48 -11.17 8.40
C THR A 385 4.84 -12.43 9.15
N TYR A 386 5.60 -13.30 8.52
CA TYR A 386 6.19 -14.43 9.21
C TYR A 386 7.11 -13.92 10.33
N ARG A 387 6.80 -14.28 11.57
CA ARG A 387 7.71 -14.16 12.72
C ARG A 387 8.32 -15.53 12.95
N ALA A 388 9.65 -15.64 12.82
CA ALA A 388 10.34 -16.84 13.29
C ALA A 388 9.99 -16.99 14.78
N GLN A 389 9.39 -18.09 15.19
CA GLN A 389 9.28 -18.40 16.61
C GLN A 389 10.71 -18.36 17.16
N ALA A 390 11.00 -17.42 18.05
CA ALA A 390 12.22 -17.45 18.84
C ALA A 390 12.27 -18.85 19.41
N ALA A 391 13.36 -19.59 19.15
CA ALA A 391 13.54 -20.92 19.67
C ALA A 391 13.15 -20.85 21.15
N ARG A 392 12.05 -21.49 21.53
CA ARG A 392 11.67 -21.62 22.93
C ARG A 392 12.93 -22.11 23.61
N SER A 393 13.47 -21.32 24.52
CA SER A 393 14.69 -21.64 25.27
C SER A 393 14.58 -23.08 25.68
N ALA A 394 15.44 -23.93 25.14
CA ALA A 394 15.54 -25.31 25.56
C ALA A 394 15.78 -25.26 27.04
N ALA A 395 14.86 -25.79 27.83
CA ALA A 395 15.03 -25.98 29.23
C ALA A 395 16.37 -26.74 29.41
N PRO A 396 17.27 -26.30 30.28
CA PRO A 396 18.53 -26.99 30.50
C PRO A 396 18.21 -28.33 31.15
N GLY A 397 18.41 -29.43 30.43
CA GLY A 397 18.30 -30.76 31.02
C GLY A 397 17.72 -31.85 30.11
N ARG A 398 18.31 -32.11 28.95
CA ARG A 398 18.33 -33.46 28.39
C ARG A 398 19.66 -33.68 27.66
N THR A 399 20.58 -34.29 28.40
CA THR A 399 21.77 -34.95 27.84
C THR A 399 21.34 -36.04 26.85
N TYR A 400 21.64 -35.83 25.60
CA TYR A 400 21.57 -36.89 24.59
C TYR A 400 22.72 -37.87 24.89
N ARG A 401 22.37 -39.07 25.40
CA ARG A 401 23.28 -40.21 25.40
C ARG A 401 23.53 -40.62 23.96
N GLY A 402 24.81 -40.64 23.58
CA GLY A 402 25.26 -41.00 22.23
C GLY A 402 24.81 -42.40 21.84
N ILE A 403 24.45 -42.54 20.60
CA ILE A 403 24.27 -43.82 19.90
C ILE A 403 25.67 -44.32 19.54
N PRO A 404 26.09 -45.53 19.92
CA PRO A 404 27.38 -46.07 19.53
C PRO A 404 27.37 -46.45 18.05
N VAL A 405 28.33 -45.94 17.28
CA VAL A 405 28.59 -46.38 15.93
C VAL A 405 29.30 -47.73 16.01
N SER A 406 28.63 -48.80 15.59
CA SER A 406 29.29 -50.09 15.39
C SER A 406 30.03 -50.07 14.03
N HIS A 407 31.34 -50.11 14.10
CA HIS A 407 32.18 -50.57 12.99
C HIS A 407 32.06 -52.09 12.88
N GLU A 408 31.58 -52.59 11.75
CA GLU A 408 31.88 -53.93 11.29
C GLU A 408 32.36 -53.89 9.85
N ARG A 409 33.30 -54.66 9.63
CA ARG A 409 34.39 -54.93 8.65
C ARG A 409 33.88 -55.10 7.21
#